data_bba18f438ada2d9ab90e63502c5bc417
#
_entry.id   bba18f438ada2d9ab90e63502c5bc417
#
_cell.length_a   1.000
_cell.length_b   1.000
_cell.length_c   1.000
_cell.angle_alpha   90.00
_cell.angle_beta   90.00
_cell.angle_gamma   90.00
#
_symmetry.space_group_name_H-M   'P 1'
#
loop_
_entity.id
_entity.type
_entity.pdbx_description
1 polymer ?
#
loop_
_entity_poly.entity_id
_entity_poly.type
_entity_poly.pdbx_seq_one_letter_code
_entity_poly.pdbx_strand_id
1 'polypeptide(L)'
;MYDIARKDFTQDAYQCANDRVAKFEEAFMPKMLKVGGALQKFSDPSFQFLITEAHKTAAATEREADYDLLSELLLHRVKKDKDRKVRVGIKKAIEIVDQVDDDALCALTVAYTVERLFPATGSIIQGLNVLENV
;
A
#
# COMPACT_ATOMS: atom_id res chain seq x y z
N MET A 1 21.52 0.65 -34.88
CA MET A 1 21.96 1.43 -33.71
C MET A 1 20.82 1.70 -32.71
N TYR A 2 19.67 2.18 -33.17
CA TYR A 2 18.49 2.41 -32.31
C TYR A 2 17.96 1.14 -31.63
N ASP A 3 17.90 0.01 -32.31
CA ASP A 3 17.38 -1.26 -31.77
C ASP A 3 18.28 -1.86 -30.69
N ILE A 4 19.60 -1.67 -30.80
CA ILE A 4 20.57 -2.13 -29.78
C ILE A 4 20.41 -1.29 -28.52
N ALA A 5 20.39 0.03 -28.64
CA ALA A 5 20.19 0.94 -27.51
C ALA A 5 18.84 0.68 -26.83
N ARG A 6 17.78 0.43 -27.60
CA ARG A 6 16.48 0.09 -27.05
C ARG A 6 16.48 -1.21 -26.25
N LYS A 7 17.20 -2.22 -26.71
CA LYS A 7 17.36 -3.50 -25.97
C LYS A 7 18.09 -3.29 -24.65
N ASP A 8 19.17 -2.52 -24.67
CA ASP A 8 19.95 -2.23 -23.46
C ASP A 8 19.12 -1.45 -22.45
N PHE A 9 18.41 -0.40 -22.85
CA PHE A 9 17.52 0.35 -21.96
C PHE A 9 16.37 -0.49 -21.42
N THR A 10 15.83 -1.39 -22.22
CA THR A 10 14.77 -2.31 -21.75
C THR A 10 15.31 -3.28 -20.71
N GLN A 11 16.53 -3.80 -20.92
CA GLN A 11 17.18 -4.70 -19.97
C GLN A 11 17.43 -3.99 -18.63
N ASP A 12 17.97 -2.78 -18.68
CA ASP A 12 18.22 -1.98 -17.47
C ASP A 12 16.91 -1.67 -16.72
N ALA A 13 15.84 -1.34 -17.45
CA ALA A 13 14.54 -1.11 -16.85
C ALA A 13 13.98 -2.36 -16.16
N TYR A 14 14.14 -3.52 -16.76
CA TYR A 14 13.74 -4.80 -16.15
C TYR A 14 14.53 -5.08 -14.88
N GLN A 15 15.84 -4.88 -14.92
CA GLN A 15 16.69 -5.09 -13.76
C GLN A 15 16.27 -4.17 -12.61
N CYS A 16 16.07 -2.90 -12.89
CA CYS A 16 15.62 -1.92 -11.92
C CYS A 16 14.25 -2.29 -11.31
N ALA A 17 13.30 -2.70 -12.13
CA ALA A 17 11.99 -3.13 -11.66
C ALA A 17 12.08 -4.38 -10.77
N ASN A 18 12.90 -5.35 -11.14
CA ASN A 18 13.13 -6.56 -10.34
C ASN A 18 13.75 -6.23 -8.99
N ASP A 19 14.72 -5.33 -8.94
CA ASP A 19 15.36 -4.91 -7.70
C ASP A 19 14.36 -4.23 -6.75
N ARG A 20 13.47 -3.40 -7.29
CA ARG A 20 12.41 -2.74 -6.52
C ARG A 20 11.40 -3.75 -5.97
N VAL A 21 10.96 -4.70 -6.78
CA VAL A 21 10.06 -5.78 -6.35
C VAL A 21 10.73 -6.64 -5.26
N ALA A 22 12.02 -6.96 -5.41
CA ALA A 22 12.76 -7.71 -4.40
C ALA A 22 12.79 -6.96 -3.05
N LYS A 23 13.02 -5.65 -3.05
CA LYS A 23 12.97 -4.84 -1.83
C LYS A 23 11.59 -4.86 -1.17
N PHE A 24 10.53 -4.79 -1.96
CA PHE A 24 9.18 -4.93 -1.45
C PHE A 24 8.95 -6.30 -0.82
N GLU A 25 9.35 -7.38 -1.48
CA GLU A 25 9.23 -8.74 -0.96
C GLU A 25 10.01 -8.95 0.33
N GLU A 26 11.21 -8.37 0.43
CA GLU A 26 12.02 -8.38 1.67
C GLU A 26 11.31 -7.68 2.83
N ALA A 27 10.55 -6.62 2.55
CA ALA A 27 9.74 -5.94 3.57
C ALA A 27 8.46 -6.72 3.91
N PHE A 28 7.84 -7.34 2.93
CA PHE A 28 6.53 -7.99 3.05
C PHE A 28 6.59 -9.39 3.65
N MET A 29 7.47 -10.26 3.16
CA MET A 29 7.48 -11.68 3.53
C MET A 29 7.69 -11.94 5.03
N PRO A 30 8.64 -11.28 5.73
CA PRO A 30 8.78 -11.47 7.16
C PRO A 30 7.55 -11.08 7.96
N LYS A 31 6.84 -10.04 7.55
CA LYS A 31 5.59 -9.62 8.18
C LYS A 31 4.47 -10.63 7.94
N MET A 32 4.37 -11.14 6.73
CA MET A 32 3.37 -12.13 6.34
C MET A 32 3.53 -13.45 7.11
N LEU A 33 4.76 -13.90 7.31
CA LEU A 33 5.05 -15.14 8.03
C LEU A 33 4.69 -15.08 9.51
N LYS A 34 4.62 -13.89 10.10
CA LYS A 34 4.22 -13.69 11.50
C LYS A 34 2.72 -13.76 11.72
N VAL A 35 1.92 -13.67 10.66
CA VAL A 35 0.46 -13.71 10.77
C VAL A 35 -0.03 -15.13 10.58
N GLY A 36 -0.69 -15.70 11.60
CA GLY A 36 -1.24 -17.05 11.54
C GLY A 36 -2.28 -17.19 10.41
N GLY A 37 -2.14 -18.24 9.61
CA GLY A 37 -3.03 -18.50 8.48
C GLY A 37 -2.83 -17.61 7.26
N ALA A 38 -1.87 -16.68 7.29
CA ALA A 38 -1.62 -15.77 6.18
C ALA A 38 -1.18 -16.49 4.90
N LEU A 39 -0.38 -17.54 5.03
CA LEU A 39 0.10 -18.32 3.87
C LEU A 39 -1.04 -19.00 3.10
N GLN A 40 -2.13 -19.35 3.78
CA GLN A 40 -3.30 -19.93 3.14
C GLN A 40 -4.00 -18.91 2.20
N LYS A 41 -3.83 -17.62 2.42
CA LYS A 41 -4.38 -16.57 1.57
C LYS A 41 -3.76 -16.55 0.17
N PHE A 42 -2.57 -17.06 0.01
CA PHE A 42 -1.97 -17.22 -1.32
C PHE A 42 -2.74 -18.17 -2.23
N SER A 43 -3.62 -19.00 -1.69
CA SER A 43 -4.53 -19.84 -2.46
C SER A 43 -5.80 -19.12 -2.93
N ASP A 44 -6.05 -17.90 -2.42
CA ASP A 44 -7.21 -17.09 -2.81
C ASP A 44 -6.88 -16.31 -4.10
N PRO A 45 -7.63 -16.52 -5.20
CA PRO A 45 -7.38 -15.79 -6.45
C PRO A 45 -7.47 -14.27 -6.30
N SER A 46 -8.38 -13.77 -5.49
CA SER A 46 -8.52 -12.32 -5.27
C SER A 46 -7.30 -11.73 -4.57
N PHE A 47 -6.69 -12.47 -3.67
CA PHE A 47 -5.45 -12.07 -3.01
C PHE A 47 -4.26 -12.12 -3.97
N GLN A 48 -4.20 -13.11 -4.86
CA GLN A 48 -3.17 -13.20 -5.90
C GLN A 48 -3.22 -12.00 -6.85
N PHE A 49 -4.40 -11.58 -7.28
CA PHE A 49 -4.55 -10.36 -8.09
C PHE A 49 -4.06 -9.13 -7.33
N LEU A 50 -4.36 -9.03 -6.05
CA LEU A 50 -3.92 -7.91 -5.21
C LEU A 50 -2.40 -7.87 -5.06
N ILE A 51 -1.75 -9.02 -4.86
CA ILE A 51 -0.29 -9.13 -4.82
C ILE A 51 0.31 -8.70 -6.16
N THR A 52 -0.28 -9.10 -7.28
CA THR A 52 0.17 -8.67 -8.60
C THR A 52 0.13 -7.15 -8.76
N GLU A 53 -0.94 -6.51 -8.31
CA GLU A 53 -1.04 -5.04 -8.30
C GLU A 53 0.01 -4.40 -7.37
N ALA A 54 0.26 -4.98 -6.22
CA ALA A 54 1.30 -4.51 -5.31
C ALA A 54 2.71 -4.62 -5.94
N HIS A 55 3.01 -5.70 -6.64
CA HIS A 55 4.26 -5.85 -7.39
C HIS A 55 4.41 -4.78 -8.48
N LYS A 56 3.35 -4.50 -9.24
CA LYS A 56 3.37 -3.44 -10.26
C LYS A 56 3.65 -2.07 -9.65
N THR A 57 2.98 -1.74 -8.56
CA THR A 57 3.18 -0.48 -7.85
C THR A 57 4.60 -0.40 -7.26
N ALA A 58 5.10 -1.48 -6.66
CA ALA A 58 6.47 -1.55 -6.13
C ALA A 58 7.51 -1.34 -7.23
N ALA A 59 7.32 -1.93 -8.41
CA ALA A 59 8.21 -1.75 -9.55
C ALA A 59 8.25 -0.30 -10.04
N ALA A 60 7.14 0.45 -9.88
CA ALA A 60 7.01 1.83 -10.33
C ALA A 60 7.60 2.86 -9.36
N THR A 61 7.83 2.52 -8.09
CA THR A 61 8.30 3.46 -7.06
C THR A 61 9.74 3.17 -6.63
N GLU A 62 10.45 4.23 -6.26
CA GLU A 62 11.79 4.16 -5.67
C GLU A 62 11.80 4.33 -4.15
N ARG A 63 10.67 4.72 -3.56
CA ARG A 63 10.59 5.06 -2.13
C ARG A 63 10.46 3.81 -1.27
N GLU A 64 11.36 3.63 -0.31
CA GLU A 64 11.29 2.52 0.64
C GLU A 64 10.04 2.57 1.51
N ALA A 65 9.56 3.77 1.85
CA ALA A 65 8.32 3.97 2.58
C ALA A 65 7.11 3.37 1.85
N ASP A 66 7.10 3.38 0.52
CA ASP A 66 6.04 2.77 -0.28
C ASP A 66 6.03 1.26 -0.15
N TYR A 67 7.19 0.62 -0.06
CA TYR A 67 7.28 -0.84 0.13
C TYR A 67 6.72 -1.26 1.49
N ASP A 68 7.00 -0.49 2.53
CA ASP A 68 6.41 -0.72 3.85
C ASP A 68 4.90 -0.51 3.85
N LEU A 69 4.44 0.56 3.21
CA LEU A 69 3.01 0.86 3.10
C LEU A 69 2.26 -0.23 2.33
N LEU A 70 2.79 -0.70 1.20
CA LEU A 70 2.22 -1.81 0.45
C LEU A 70 2.14 -3.09 1.30
N SER A 71 3.19 -3.37 2.07
CA SER A 71 3.22 -4.52 2.99
C SER A 71 2.13 -4.42 4.04
N GLU A 72 1.95 -3.26 4.66
CA GLU A 72 0.92 -3.04 5.68
C GLU A 72 -0.49 -3.15 5.09
N LEU A 73 -0.71 -2.63 3.87
CA LEU A 73 -1.99 -2.74 3.18
C LEU A 73 -2.36 -4.21 2.90
N LEU A 74 -1.40 -5.01 2.43
CA LEU A 74 -1.61 -6.44 2.20
C LEU A 74 -1.91 -7.20 3.49
N LEU A 75 -1.19 -6.89 4.58
CA LEU A 75 -1.45 -7.49 5.89
C LEU A 75 -2.83 -7.10 6.42
N HIS A 76 -3.22 -5.86 6.25
CA HIS A 76 -4.55 -5.39 6.65
C HIS A 76 -5.64 -6.14 5.89
N ARG A 77 -5.42 -6.38 4.59
CA ARG A 77 -6.33 -7.19 3.76
C ARG A 77 -6.50 -8.61 4.30
N VAL A 78 -5.42 -9.24 4.75
CA VAL A 78 -5.46 -10.59 5.36
C VAL A 78 -6.26 -10.58 6.65
N LYS A 79 -6.06 -9.57 7.51
CA LYS A 79 -6.74 -9.45 8.79
C LYS A 79 -8.23 -9.11 8.67
N LYS A 80 -8.60 -8.34 7.66
CA LYS A 80 -9.97 -7.84 7.42
C LYS A 80 -10.61 -8.43 6.17
N ASP A 81 -10.40 -9.70 5.95
CA ASP A 81 -10.79 -10.40 4.72
C ASP A 81 -12.29 -10.36 4.41
N LYS A 82 -13.14 -10.35 5.42
CA LYS A 82 -14.60 -10.43 5.26
C LYS A 82 -15.27 -9.08 4.95
N ASP A 83 -14.59 -7.98 5.19
CA ASP A 83 -15.16 -6.64 4.98
C ASP A 83 -14.93 -6.17 3.54
N ARG A 84 -16.00 -6.15 2.74
CA ARG A 84 -15.94 -5.74 1.34
C ARG A 84 -15.48 -4.30 1.15
N LYS A 85 -15.89 -3.37 2.03
CA LYS A 85 -15.48 -1.97 1.92
C LYS A 85 -13.98 -1.82 2.13
N VAL A 86 -13.45 -2.53 3.12
CA VAL A 86 -12.02 -2.56 3.42
C VAL A 86 -11.26 -3.17 2.23
N ARG A 87 -11.75 -4.26 1.65
CA ARG A 87 -11.13 -4.91 0.49
C ARG A 87 -11.02 -3.96 -0.71
N VAL A 88 -12.10 -3.26 -1.03
CA VAL A 88 -12.13 -2.30 -2.16
C VAL A 88 -11.20 -1.11 -1.86
N GLY A 89 -11.23 -0.59 -0.64
CA GLY A 89 -10.36 0.51 -0.22
C GLY A 89 -8.88 0.16 -0.31
N ILE A 90 -8.49 -1.02 0.15
CA ILE A 90 -7.11 -1.49 0.09
C ILE A 90 -6.65 -1.65 -1.37
N LYS A 91 -7.48 -2.23 -2.23
CA LYS A 91 -7.14 -2.37 -3.65
C LYS A 91 -6.85 -1.00 -4.28
N LYS A 92 -7.71 -0.03 -4.06
CA LYS A 92 -7.51 1.33 -4.57
C LYS A 92 -6.29 2.01 -3.96
N ALA A 93 -6.05 1.82 -2.67
CA ALA A 93 -4.86 2.37 -2.00
C ALA A 93 -3.57 1.82 -2.63
N ILE A 94 -3.50 0.51 -2.89
CA ILE A 94 -2.34 -0.12 -3.53
C ILE A 94 -2.09 0.45 -4.93
N GLU A 95 -3.14 0.69 -5.70
CA GLU A 95 -3.04 1.23 -7.06
C GLU A 95 -2.46 2.65 -7.10
N ILE A 96 -2.60 3.44 -6.04
CA ILE A 96 -2.21 4.85 -6.02
C ILE A 96 -0.98 5.17 -5.15
N VAL A 97 -0.39 4.19 -4.46
CA VAL A 97 0.74 4.43 -3.54
C VAL A 97 1.89 5.16 -4.23
N ASP A 98 2.24 4.79 -5.44
CA ASP A 98 3.32 5.41 -6.21
C ASP A 98 2.99 6.83 -6.72
N GLN A 99 1.72 7.24 -6.64
CA GLN A 99 1.23 8.54 -7.11
C GLN A 99 1.09 9.56 -5.97
N VAL A 100 1.20 9.12 -4.73
CA VAL A 100 1.05 9.97 -3.55
C VAL A 100 2.41 10.50 -3.14
N ASP A 101 2.57 11.83 -3.10
CA ASP A 101 3.82 12.45 -2.68
C ASP A 101 3.97 12.44 -1.14
N ASP A 102 5.16 12.82 -0.67
CA ASP A 102 5.48 12.80 0.76
C ASP A 102 4.59 13.74 1.57
N ASP A 103 4.23 14.89 1.03
CA ASP A 103 3.35 15.85 1.69
C ASP A 103 1.94 15.28 1.86
N ALA A 104 1.42 14.60 0.83
CA ALA A 104 0.13 13.93 0.89
C ALA A 104 0.14 12.76 1.89
N LEU A 105 1.23 11.98 1.95
CA LEU A 105 1.39 10.92 2.95
C LEU A 105 1.42 11.48 4.37
N CYS A 106 2.14 12.58 4.60
CA CYS A 106 2.15 13.27 5.89
C CYS A 106 0.76 13.77 6.26
N ALA A 107 0.02 14.38 5.33
CA ALA A 107 -1.33 14.85 5.55
C ALA A 107 -2.29 13.71 5.92
N LEU A 108 -2.22 12.57 5.23
CA LEU A 108 -3.01 11.37 5.55
C LEU A 108 -2.67 10.80 6.92
N THR A 109 -1.38 10.79 7.30
CA THR A 109 -0.93 10.34 8.61
C THR A 109 -1.48 11.22 9.71
N VAL A 110 -1.43 12.54 9.54
CA VAL A 110 -1.99 13.51 10.50
C VAL A 110 -3.50 13.33 10.64
N ALA A 111 -4.24 13.23 9.53
CA ALA A 111 -5.68 13.00 9.54
C ALA A 111 -6.05 11.70 10.27
N TYR A 112 -5.33 10.62 10.02
CA TYR A 112 -5.53 9.34 10.69
C TYR A 112 -5.26 9.43 12.19
N THR A 113 -4.21 10.11 12.59
CA THR A 113 -3.85 10.33 14.00
C THR A 113 -4.93 11.15 14.72
N VAL A 114 -5.43 12.21 14.08
CA VAL A 114 -6.52 13.06 14.64
C VAL A 114 -7.79 12.23 14.85
N GLU A 115 -8.19 11.42 13.88
CA GLU A 115 -9.35 10.54 14.00
C GLU A 115 -9.20 9.53 15.16
N ARG A 116 -8.01 9.02 15.39
CA ARG A 116 -7.75 8.10 16.51
C ARG A 116 -7.74 8.77 17.86
N LEU A 117 -7.27 10.01 17.93
CA LEU A 117 -7.22 10.77 19.19
C LEU A 117 -8.58 11.32 19.61
N PHE A 118 -9.52 11.51 18.68
CA PHE A 118 -10.84 12.06 18.94
C PHE A 118 -11.98 11.14 18.49
N PRO A 119 -12.01 9.87 18.94
CA PRO A 119 -13.02 8.91 18.48
C PRO A 119 -14.45 9.26 18.92
N ALA A 120 -14.64 10.04 19.99
CA ALA A 120 -15.95 10.43 20.51
C ALA A 120 -16.68 11.43 19.63
N THR A 121 -15.99 12.15 18.75
CA THR A 121 -16.61 13.12 17.83
C THR A 121 -17.09 12.47 16.51
N GLY A 122 -16.66 11.25 16.21
CA GLY A 122 -17.00 10.48 15.02
C GLY A 122 -16.55 11.09 13.69
N SER A 123 -16.32 12.39 13.63
CA SER A 123 -15.79 13.09 12.47
C SER A 123 -15.17 14.44 12.87
N ILE A 124 -14.24 14.94 12.07
CA ILE A 124 -13.63 16.26 12.24
C ILE A 124 -14.69 17.36 12.15
N ILE A 125 -15.68 17.21 11.25
CA ILE A 125 -16.78 18.19 11.07
C ILE A 125 -17.64 18.29 12.34
N GLN A 126 -17.97 17.18 12.99
CA GLN A 126 -18.71 17.20 14.26
C GLN A 126 -17.89 17.81 15.38
N GLY A 127 -16.59 17.55 15.44
CA GLY A 127 -15.69 18.19 16.39
C GLY A 127 -15.62 19.69 16.21
N LEU A 128 -15.53 20.20 14.99
CA LEU A 128 -15.57 21.63 14.68
C LEU A 128 -16.90 22.26 15.05
N ASN A 129 -18.04 21.62 14.78
CA ASN A 129 -19.36 22.11 15.17
C ASN A 129 -19.51 22.21 16.68
N VAL A 130 -18.97 21.26 17.44
CA VAL A 130 -18.97 21.33 18.92
C VAL A 130 -18.14 22.53 19.40
N LEU A 131 -17.00 22.81 18.78
CA LEU A 131 -16.15 23.96 19.10
C LEU A 131 -16.81 25.30 18.75
N GLU A 132 -17.54 25.39 17.64
CA GLU A 132 -18.25 26.59 17.22
C GLU A 132 -19.44 26.93 18.14
N ASN A 133 -20.05 25.94 18.78
CA ASN A 133 -21.18 26.12 19.69
C ASN A 133 -20.78 26.42 21.14
N VAL A 134 -19.49 26.48 21.40
CA VAL A 134 -18.92 26.89 22.68
C VAL A 134 -18.50 28.34 22.63
#